data_b7d103b20de725cf1221cb330dfbe4fc
#
_entry.id   b7d103b20de725cf1221cb330dfbe4fc
#
_cell.length_a   1.000
_cell.length_b   1.000
_cell.length_c   1.000
_cell.angle_alpha   90.00
_cell.angle_beta   90.00
_cell.angle_gamma   90.00
#
_symmetry.space_group_name_H-M   'P 1'
#
loop_
_entity.id
_entity.type
_entity.pdbx_description
1 polymer ?
#
loop_
_entity_poly.entity_id
_entity_poly.type
_entity_poly.pdbx_seq_one_letter_code
_entity_poly.pdbx_strand_id
1 'polypeptide(L)'
;MTGPTATDPRSRAWPADVRLAASPQPRVAVPRGEDLTSLSPAYRRAFEETVAGLADKGISHAEVDISTLLDAATLLYDGAIVAQRYSAVGEFLDTTPAGADPTVSAIVRSAAEPSAHRYVDDLDALARARTAARELLNGVDGLLLPTTTEHPSIAAVQSDPVGINRRLGTFTNFCNLLDMAAVAVPGAPTPDDAPFGVMVVVPAFEDQIAIDLAAQLSGVASPSLIDDGFEVLAVGAHLRGFPVHHQLTDRGARFSGEVTTTADYRLVDLHTTPPKPGLVRRAGDGAPISGELYRMSAAALGTFLAGLPTPMGLGPVELSDGRWVTGFCCAHDAAEAGTDITEFGGWRAYRLTPGPVCLRRSPRVRRAVRAPCP
;
A
#
# COMPACT_ATOMS: atom_id res chain seq x y z
N MET A 1 -8.91 -15.53 -5.94
CA MET A 1 -9.57 -15.21 -4.65
C MET A 1 -11.06 -15.39 -4.77
N THR A 2 -11.69 -15.88 -3.73
CA THR A 2 -13.14 -15.99 -3.67
C THR A 2 -13.70 -14.67 -3.14
N GLY A 3 -14.66 -14.09 -3.84
CA GLY A 3 -15.42 -12.95 -3.36
C GLY A 3 -16.32 -13.32 -2.17
N PRO A 4 -17.12 -12.38 -1.66
CA PRO A 4 -18.05 -12.64 -0.57
C PRO A 4 -19.05 -13.74 -0.97
N THR A 5 -19.38 -14.61 -0.03
CA THR A 5 -20.38 -15.68 -0.21
C THR A 5 -21.62 -15.42 0.62
N ALA A 6 -22.78 -15.67 0.06
CA ALA A 6 -24.06 -15.54 0.75
C ALA A 6 -24.29 -16.61 1.83
N THR A 7 -23.52 -17.70 1.81
CA THR A 7 -23.68 -18.83 2.75
C THR A 7 -22.91 -18.67 4.04
N ASP A 8 -21.89 -17.77 4.08
CA ASP A 8 -21.14 -17.48 5.28
C ASP A 8 -21.50 -16.06 5.80
N PRO A 9 -22.17 -15.94 6.95
CA PRO A 9 -22.56 -14.65 7.50
C PRO A 9 -21.38 -13.78 7.95
N ARG A 10 -20.16 -14.34 8.02
CA ARG A 10 -18.94 -13.60 8.33
C ARG A 10 -18.19 -13.14 7.08
N SER A 11 -18.62 -13.56 5.90
CA SER A 11 -18.04 -13.15 4.64
C SER A 11 -18.26 -11.65 4.39
N ARG A 12 -17.22 -10.94 3.97
CA ARG A 12 -17.24 -9.49 3.78
C ARG A 12 -16.79 -9.14 2.35
N ALA A 13 -17.38 -8.10 1.78
CA ALA A 13 -16.93 -7.53 0.52
C ALA A 13 -15.74 -6.56 0.76
N TRP A 14 -14.94 -6.34 -0.28
CA TRP A 14 -13.97 -5.25 -0.27
C TRP A 14 -14.66 -3.91 -0.04
N PRO A 15 -14.10 -3.03 0.79
CA PRO A 15 -14.66 -1.68 0.99
C PRO A 15 -14.50 -0.84 -0.28
N ALA A 16 -15.38 0.17 -0.44
CA ALA A 16 -15.39 1.02 -1.62
C ALA A 16 -14.14 1.93 -1.76
N ASP A 17 -13.38 2.08 -0.67
CA ASP A 17 -12.15 2.88 -0.58
C ASP A 17 -10.89 2.03 -0.57
N VAL A 18 -10.98 0.72 -0.88
CA VAL A 18 -9.83 -0.18 -0.92
C VAL A 18 -8.71 0.39 -1.78
N ARG A 19 -7.49 0.34 -1.28
CA ARG A 19 -6.30 0.73 -2.03
C ARG A 19 -5.90 -0.38 -3.02
N LEU A 20 -5.64 -0.02 -4.27
CA LEU A 20 -5.30 -0.97 -5.33
C LEU A 20 -3.80 -1.14 -5.54
N ALA A 21 -2.96 -0.31 -4.91
CA ALA A 21 -1.51 -0.40 -4.93
C ALA A 21 -0.89 0.23 -3.69
N ALA A 22 0.28 -0.29 -3.27
CA ALA A 22 1.14 0.37 -2.32
C ALA A 22 1.76 1.66 -2.90
N SER A 23 2.26 2.52 -2.02
CA SER A 23 3.05 3.69 -2.42
C SER A 23 4.26 3.26 -3.27
N PRO A 24 4.64 4.01 -4.32
CA PRO A 24 5.89 3.77 -5.05
C PRO A 24 7.15 3.95 -4.19
N GLN A 25 7.04 4.67 -3.09
CA GLN A 25 8.09 4.89 -2.09
C GLN A 25 7.54 4.52 -0.72
N PRO A 26 7.36 3.22 -0.44
CA PRO A 26 6.69 2.78 0.75
C PRO A 26 7.52 3.04 2.00
N ARG A 27 6.82 3.21 3.11
CA ARG A 27 7.38 3.30 4.44
C ARG A 27 6.79 2.22 5.32
N VAL A 28 7.63 1.42 5.99
CA VAL A 28 7.18 0.40 6.92
C VAL A 28 7.54 0.75 8.36
N ALA A 29 6.69 0.37 9.29
CA ALA A 29 7.03 0.34 10.69
C ALA A 29 7.86 -0.92 10.99
N VAL A 30 8.83 -0.83 11.91
CA VAL A 30 9.59 -1.97 12.42
C VAL A 30 9.61 -1.94 13.95
N PRO A 31 9.63 -3.08 14.65
CA PRO A 31 9.68 -3.13 16.11
C PRO A 31 10.96 -2.50 16.65
N ARG A 32 10.88 -1.91 17.84
CA ARG A 32 12.07 -1.54 18.62
C ARG A 32 12.82 -2.78 19.10
N GLY A 33 14.11 -2.62 19.36
CA GLY A 33 14.96 -3.70 19.86
C GLY A 33 14.45 -4.41 21.11
N GLU A 34 13.78 -3.71 22.01
CA GLU A 34 13.17 -4.24 23.25
C GLU A 34 12.00 -5.19 22.98
N ASP A 35 11.26 -4.98 21.89
CA ASP A 35 10.13 -5.83 21.50
C ASP A 35 10.57 -7.15 20.85
N LEU A 36 11.86 -7.27 20.51
CA LEU A 36 12.44 -8.41 19.81
C LEU A 36 13.18 -9.40 20.74
N THR A 37 13.01 -9.28 22.07
CA THR A 37 13.72 -10.10 23.06
C THR A 37 13.38 -11.59 23.00
N SER A 38 12.23 -11.94 22.43
CA SER A 38 11.80 -13.34 22.23
C SER A 38 12.51 -14.04 21.07
N LEU A 39 13.20 -13.30 20.17
CA LEU A 39 13.94 -13.90 19.06
C LEU A 39 15.18 -14.66 19.53
N SER A 40 15.46 -15.79 18.90
CA SER A 40 16.78 -16.40 19.00
C SER A 40 17.87 -15.44 18.50
N PRO A 41 19.13 -15.55 19.00
CA PRO A 41 20.20 -14.66 18.53
C PRO A 41 20.45 -14.71 17.01
N ALA A 42 20.24 -15.86 16.37
CA ALA A 42 20.38 -16.01 14.93
C ALA A 42 19.27 -15.27 14.17
N TYR A 43 18.01 -15.43 14.62
CA TYR A 43 16.86 -14.77 14.01
C TYR A 43 16.87 -13.25 14.24
N ARG A 44 17.36 -12.82 15.41
CA ARG A 44 17.53 -11.39 15.67
C ARG A 44 18.47 -10.74 14.67
N ARG A 45 19.66 -11.35 14.43
CA ARG A 45 20.62 -10.85 13.44
C ARG A 45 20.05 -10.83 12.03
N ALA A 46 19.36 -11.92 11.62
CA ALA A 46 18.74 -11.99 10.31
C ALA A 46 17.64 -10.94 10.12
N PHE A 47 16.87 -10.63 11.17
CA PHE A 47 15.89 -9.54 11.13
C PHE A 47 16.56 -8.17 11.01
N GLU A 48 17.57 -7.88 11.81
CA GLU A 48 18.35 -6.64 11.77
C GLU A 48 18.99 -6.44 10.38
N GLU A 49 19.54 -7.50 9.77
CA GLU A 49 20.09 -7.47 8.40
C GLU A 49 19.01 -7.23 7.36
N THR A 50 17.83 -7.85 7.50
CA THR A 50 16.68 -7.61 6.62
C THR A 50 16.26 -6.13 6.68
N VAL A 51 16.17 -5.54 7.87
CA VAL A 51 15.81 -4.12 8.06
C VAL A 51 16.89 -3.21 7.46
N ALA A 52 18.17 -3.51 7.66
CA ALA A 52 19.26 -2.73 7.07
C ALA A 52 19.23 -2.72 5.54
N GLY A 53 18.77 -3.80 4.90
CA GLY A 53 18.62 -3.91 3.44
C GLY A 53 17.38 -3.24 2.84
N LEU A 54 16.48 -2.66 3.64
CA LEU A 54 15.23 -2.05 3.13
C LEU A 54 15.49 -0.87 2.19
N ALA A 55 16.47 -0.03 2.51
CA ALA A 55 16.79 1.14 1.70
C ALA A 55 17.23 0.78 0.27
N ASP A 56 17.99 -0.31 0.09
CA ASP A 56 18.42 -0.81 -1.22
C ASP A 56 17.22 -1.30 -2.07
N LYS A 57 16.12 -1.62 -1.40
CA LYS A 57 14.86 -2.01 -2.02
C LYS A 57 13.89 -0.83 -2.21
N GLY A 58 14.32 0.41 -1.91
CA GLY A 58 13.50 1.62 -2.02
C GLY A 58 12.41 1.72 -0.94
N ILE A 59 12.56 1.01 0.19
CA ILE A 59 11.62 1.01 1.31
C ILE A 59 12.24 1.80 2.46
N SER A 60 11.57 2.84 2.93
CA SER A 60 11.94 3.53 4.17
C SER A 60 11.30 2.88 5.39
N HIS A 61 11.87 3.06 6.59
CA HIS A 61 11.30 2.50 7.80
C HIS A 61 11.32 3.48 8.97
N ALA A 62 10.53 3.18 10.00
CA ALA A 62 10.53 3.85 11.29
C ALA A 62 10.36 2.83 12.40
N GLU A 63 11.10 2.99 13.49
CA GLU A 63 10.92 2.16 14.69
C GLU A 63 9.67 2.57 15.46
N VAL A 64 8.92 1.57 15.94
CA VAL A 64 7.67 1.73 16.69
C VAL A 64 7.62 0.78 17.87
N ASP A 65 6.85 1.15 18.88
CA ASP A 65 6.50 0.32 20.03
C ASP A 65 5.35 -0.62 19.65
N ILE A 66 5.59 -1.93 19.67
CA ILE A 66 4.55 -2.94 19.39
C ILE A 66 4.08 -3.66 20.65
N SER A 67 4.44 -3.21 21.86
CA SER A 67 4.10 -3.88 23.12
C SER A 67 2.61 -4.18 23.24
N THR A 68 1.73 -3.22 22.87
CA THR A 68 0.27 -3.41 22.88
C THR A 68 -0.19 -4.55 21.94
N LEU A 69 0.50 -4.76 20.82
CA LEU A 69 0.21 -5.87 19.88
C LEU A 69 0.67 -7.20 20.50
N LEU A 70 1.84 -7.21 21.14
CA LEU A 70 2.36 -8.39 21.83
C LEU A 70 1.48 -8.78 23.02
N ASP A 71 0.98 -7.80 23.77
CA ASP A 71 0.01 -8.05 24.85
C ASP A 71 -1.29 -8.65 24.31
N ALA A 72 -1.82 -8.12 23.21
CA ALA A 72 -2.99 -8.68 22.54
C ALA A 72 -2.74 -10.12 22.05
N ALA A 73 -1.52 -10.44 21.59
CA ALA A 73 -1.15 -11.77 21.13
C ALA A 73 -1.27 -12.83 22.24
N THR A 74 -1.04 -12.45 23.51
CA THR A 74 -1.14 -13.37 24.65
C THR A 74 -2.56 -13.89 24.87
N LEU A 75 -3.58 -13.08 24.51
CA LEU A 75 -4.99 -13.45 24.68
C LEU A 75 -5.38 -14.68 23.85
N LEU A 76 -4.62 -15.03 22.80
CA LEU A 76 -4.88 -16.23 22.01
C LEU A 76 -4.68 -17.54 22.80
N TYR A 77 -3.87 -17.51 23.85
CA TYR A 77 -3.60 -18.67 24.70
C TYR A 77 -4.09 -18.48 26.15
N ASP A 78 -4.00 -17.28 26.69
CA ASP A 78 -4.23 -16.99 28.11
C ASP A 78 -5.57 -16.26 28.35
N GLY A 79 -6.21 -15.75 27.28
CA GLY A 79 -7.47 -15.04 27.37
C GLY A 79 -8.68 -15.95 27.30
N ALA A 80 -9.84 -15.41 27.69
CA ALA A 80 -11.13 -16.07 27.56
C ALA A 80 -11.61 -16.14 26.10
N ILE A 81 -10.98 -15.41 25.18
CA ILE A 81 -11.26 -15.48 23.74
C ILE A 81 -11.09 -16.91 23.18
N VAL A 82 -10.29 -17.77 23.84
CA VAL A 82 -10.13 -19.19 23.49
C VAL A 82 -11.45 -19.99 23.52
N ALA A 83 -12.50 -19.49 24.22
CA ALA A 83 -13.83 -20.10 24.24
C ALA A 83 -14.41 -20.29 22.84
N GLN A 84 -13.99 -19.48 21.84
CA GLN A 84 -14.36 -19.66 20.44
C GLN A 84 -13.91 -21.02 19.89
N ARG A 85 -12.80 -21.59 20.37
CA ARG A 85 -12.31 -22.92 19.95
C ARG A 85 -13.26 -24.03 20.44
N TYR A 86 -13.66 -23.94 21.71
CA TYR A 86 -14.62 -24.90 22.24
C TYR A 86 -15.98 -24.80 21.55
N SER A 87 -16.48 -23.57 21.34
CA SER A 87 -17.72 -23.32 20.58
C SER A 87 -17.69 -23.89 19.17
N ALA A 88 -16.51 -23.97 18.53
CA ALA A 88 -16.38 -24.45 17.17
C ALA A 88 -16.31 -25.99 17.09
N VAL A 89 -15.55 -26.65 17.99
CA VAL A 89 -15.21 -28.08 17.87
C VAL A 89 -15.22 -28.83 19.21
N GLY A 90 -15.57 -28.18 20.33
CA GLY A 90 -15.50 -28.77 21.66
C GLY A 90 -16.36 -29.99 21.83
N GLU A 91 -17.65 -29.91 21.46
CA GLU A 91 -18.61 -31.03 21.54
C GLU A 91 -18.12 -32.27 20.74
N PHE A 92 -17.52 -32.04 19.55
CA PHE A 92 -16.93 -33.13 18.78
C PHE A 92 -15.76 -33.79 19.52
N LEU A 93 -14.84 -32.99 20.10
CA LEU A 93 -13.71 -33.50 20.84
C LEU A 93 -14.11 -34.19 22.16
N ASP A 94 -15.24 -33.81 22.76
CA ASP A 94 -15.79 -34.48 23.98
C ASP A 94 -16.24 -35.92 23.71
N THR A 95 -16.55 -36.25 22.44
CA THR A 95 -16.80 -37.66 22.05
C THR A 95 -15.54 -38.51 22.00
N THR A 96 -14.36 -37.93 22.27
CA THR A 96 -13.05 -38.64 22.21
C THR A 96 -12.82 -39.35 20.87
N PRO A 97 -12.89 -38.63 19.72
CA PRO A 97 -12.77 -39.27 18.42
C PRO A 97 -11.38 -39.91 18.23
N ALA A 98 -11.36 -41.09 17.62
CA ALA A 98 -10.13 -41.82 17.32
C ALA A 98 -9.20 -40.94 16.44
N GLY A 99 -7.92 -40.84 16.80
CA GLY A 99 -6.91 -40.06 16.06
C GLY A 99 -6.85 -38.58 16.41
N ALA A 100 -7.67 -38.08 17.34
CA ALA A 100 -7.52 -36.71 17.84
C ALA A 100 -6.22 -36.57 18.64
N ASP A 101 -5.44 -35.52 18.34
CA ASP A 101 -4.24 -35.21 19.10
C ASP A 101 -4.59 -34.87 20.55
N PRO A 102 -3.96 -35.51 21.56
CA PRO A 102 -4.31 -35.33 22.98
C PRO A 102 -3.99 -33.88 23.46
N THR A 103 -2.93 -33.25 22.95
CA THR A 103 -2.53 -31.89 23.34
C THR A 103 -3.56 -30.88 22.82
N VAL A 104 -3.94 -30.99 21.54
CA VAL A 104 -4.97 -30.14 20.92
C VAL A 104 -6.31 -30.34 21.61
N SER A 105 -6.70 -31.59 21.90
CA SER A 105 -7.95 -31.90 22.61
C SER A 105 -8.00 -31.28 23.99
N ALA A 106 -6.90 -31.33 24.74
CA ALA A 106 -6.79 -30.73 26.09
C ALA A 106 -6.93 -29.18 26.02
N ILE A 107 -6.25 -28.54 25.06
CA ILE A 107 -6.34 -27.08 24.84
C ILE A 107 -7.77 -26.64 24.50
N VAL A 108 -8.46 -27.39 23.61
CA VAL A 108 -9.85 -27.04 23.22
C VAL A 108 -10.81 -27.25 24.38
N ARG A 109 -10.66 -28.35 25.15
CA ARG A 109 -11.54 -28.62 26.31
C ARG A 109 -11.37 -27.58 27.42
N SER A 110 -10.14 -27.17 27.73
CA SER A 110 -9.88 -26.12 28.74
C SER A 110 -10.50 -24.77 28.33
N ALA A 111 -10.77 -24.55 27.03
CA ALA A 111 -11.42 -23.34 26.54
C ALA A 111 -12.91 -23.23 26.92
N ALA A 112 -13.52 -24.24 27.53
CA ALA A 112 -14.85 -24.18 28.12
C ALA A 112 -14.89 -23.49 29.49
N GLU A 113 -13.74 -23.39 30.19
CA GLU A 113 -13.65 -22.92 31.58
C GLU A 113 -13.77 -21.41 31.80
N PRO A 114 -13.28 -20.53 30.87
CA PRO A 114 -13.33 -19.10 31.07
C PRO A 114 -14.75 -18.58 31.27
N SER A 115 -14.90 -17.65 32.22
CA SER A 115 -16.22 -17.03 32.49
C SER A 115 -16.61 -16.01 31.43
N ALA A 116 -17.93 -15.77 31.29
CA ALA A 116 -18.46 -14.80 30.32
C ALA A 116 -17.95 -13.38 30.57
N HIS A 117 -17.76 -12.94 31.83
CA HIS A 117 -17.26 -11.59 32.09
C HIS A 117 -15.81 -11.42 31.63
N ARG A 118 -14.93 -12.43 31.83
CA ARG A 118 -13.58 -12.39 31.28
C ARG A 118 -13.55 -12.32 29.75
N TYR A 119 -14.50 -13.01 29.10
CA TYR A 119 -14.61 -12.90 27.63
C TYR A 119 -14.97 -11.47 27.20
N VAL A 120 -15.84 -10.77 27.94
CA VAL A 120 -16.17 -9.36 27.68
C VAL A 120 -14.96 -8.45 27.90
N ASP A 121 -14.21 -8.67 29.01
CA ASP A 121 -12.97 -7.93 29.29
C ASP A 121 -11.94 -8.07 28.18
N ASP A 122 -11.78 -9.29 27.63
CA ASP A 122 -10.87 -9.55 26.50
C ASP A 122 -11.34 -8.85 25.21
N LEU A 123 -12.65 -8.83 24.92
CA LEU A 123 -13.19 -8.09 23.78
C LEU A 123 -12.86 -6.60 23.88
N ASP A 124 -13.00 -6.01 25.08
CA ASP A 124 -12.64 -4.62 25.34
C ASP A 124 -11.14 -4.37 25.21
N ALA A 125 -10.31 -5.31 25.67
CA ALA A 125 -8.85 -5.25 25.48
C ALA A 125 -8.48 -5.28 24.01
N LEU A 126 -9.09 -6.18 23.21
CA LEU A 126 -8.89 -6.25 21.77
C LEU A 126 -9.36 -4.99 21.05
N ALA A 127 -10.48 -4.38 21.49
CA ALA A 127 -10.95 -3.12 20.90
C ALA A 127 -9.94 -1.99 21.13
N ARG A 128 -9.35 -1.89 22.32
CA ARG A 128 -8.27 -0.92 22.62
C ARG A 128 -7.03 -1.20 21.78
N ALA A 129 -6.62 -2.46 21.68
CA ALA A 129 -5.47 -2.85 20.86
C ALA A 129 -5.66 -2.57 19.39
N ARG A 130 -6.87 -2.74 18.82
CA ARG A 130 -7.20 -2.33 17.44
C ARG A 130 -7.05 -0.83 17.22
N THR A 131 -7.44 -0.02 18.19
CA THR A 131 -7.25 1.43 18.12
C THR A 131 -5.77 1.79 18.13
N ALA A 132 -4.99 1.21 19.04
CA ALA A 132 -3.53 1.40 19.09
C ALA A 132 -2.84 0.93 17.80
N ALA A 133 -3.26 -0.19 17.21
CA ALA A 133 -2.73 -0.69 15.94
C ALA A 133 -2.98 0.30 14.78
N ARG A 134 -4.16 0.94 14.72
CA ARG A 134 -4.45 1.96 13.72
C ARG A 134 -3.58 3.21 13.88
N GLU A 135 -3.35 3.64 15.12
CA GLU A 135 -2.47 4.77 15.41
C GLU A 135 -1.01 4.46 15.04
N LEU A 136 -0.53 3.26 15.37
CA LEU A 136 0.80 2.78 15.02
C LEU A 136 1.02 2.72 13.51
N LEU A 137 0.01 2.30 12.74
CA LEU A 137 0.06 2.19 11.29
C LEU A 137 -0.23 3.52 10.57
N ASN A 138 -0.53 4.59 11.30
CA ASN A 138 -0.76 5.89 10.67
C ASN A 138 0.53 6.45 10.06
N GLY A 139 0.49 6.74 8.75
CA GLY A 139 1.63 7.28 8.01
C GLY A 139 2.71 6.26 7.61
N VAL A 140 2.39 4.96 7.69
CA VAL A 140 3.18 3.86 7.15
C VAL A 140 2.30 2.95 6.29
N ASP A 141 2.92 2.20 5.37
CA ASP A 141 2.21 1.28 4.47
C ASP A 141 2.01 -0.12 5.07
N GLY A 142 2.71 -0.44 6.17
CA GLY A 142 2.59 -1.71 6.86
C GLY A 142 3.61 -1.85 7.99
N LEU A 143 3.48 -2.92 8.76
CA LEU A 143 4.40 -3.29 9.83
C LEU A 143 5.21 -4.52 9.39
N LEU A 144 6.53 -4.42 9.40
CA LEU A 144 7.44 -5.53 9.09
C LEU A 144 7.88 -6.22 10.37
N LEU A 145 7.61 -7.52 10.47
CA LEU A 145 7.88 -8.34 11.65
C LEU A 145 8.63 -9.62 11.28
N PRO A 146 9.36 -10.24 12.22
CA PRO A 146 9.74 -11.64 12.09
C PRO A 146 8.49 -12.54 12.02
N THR A 147 8.52 -13.58 11.20
CA THR A 147 7.39 -14.53 11.10
C THR A 147 7.29 -15.41 12.33
N THR A 148 8.41 -15.76 12.96
CA THR A 148 8.48 -16.60 14.15
C THR A 148 9.75 -16.29 14.96
N THR A 149 9.84 -16.81 16.17
CA THR A 149 10.94 -16.49 17.11
C THR A 149 12.18 -17.36 16.92
N GLU A 150 12.01 -18.58 16.44
CA GLU A 150 13.07 -19.58 16.28
C GLU A 150 12.60 -20.73 15.37
N HIS A 151 13.53 -21.66 15.07
CA HIS A 151 13.22 -22.93 14.38
C HIS A 151 13.54 -24.10 15.34
N PRO A 152 12.57 -24.57 16.16
CA PRO A 152 12.83 -25.63 17.14
C PRO A 152 12.94 -27.00 16.46
N SER A 153 13.68 -27.91 17.09
CA SER A 153 13.65 -29.31 16.67
C SER A 153 12.32 -29.98 17.01
N ILE A 154 11.97 -31.03 16.27
CA ILE A 154 10.77 -31.86 16.57
C ILE A 154 10.81 -32.39 18.00
N ALA A 155 11.96 -32.85 18.49
CA ALA A 155 12.12 -33.34 19.85
C ALA A 155 11.86 -32.25 20.89
N ALA A 156 12.31 -31.01 20.64
CA ALA A 156 12.03 -29.89 21.54
C ALA A 156 10.51 -29.59 21.60
N VAL A 157 9.84 -29.54 20.46
CA VAL A 157 8.37 -29.34 20.40
C VAL A 157 7.62 -30.46 21.12
N GLN A 158 8.06 -31.70 20.98
CA GLN A 158 7.44 -32.84 21.67
C GLN A 158 7.62 -32.77 23.20
N SER A 159 8.72 -32.19 23.69
CA SER A 159 8.98 -32.04 25.14
C SER A 159 8.19 -30.90 25.77
N ASP A 160 7.87 -29.83 25.02
CA ASP A 160 7.07 -28.69 25.48
C ASP A 160 6.16 -28.20 24.34
N PRO A 161 5.11 -28.93 23.98
CA PRO A 161 4.27 -28.62 22.85
C PRO A 161 3.44 -27.33 23.03
N VAL A 162 3.13 -26.94 24.26
CA VAL A 162 2.32 -25.72 24.50
C VAL A 162 3.22 -24.49 24.59
N GLY A 163 4.29 -24.53 25.37
CA GLY A 163 5.17 -23.36 25.58
C GLY A 163 5.91 -22.96 24.31
N ILE A 164 6.42 -23.95 23.54
CA ILE A 164 7.10 -23.66 22.26
C ILE A 164 6.12 -23.06 21.25
N ASN A 165 4.95 -23.67 21.02
CA ASN A 165 3.99 -23.14 20.07
C ASN A 165 3.48 -21.73 20.44
N ARG A 166 3.29 -21.45 21.74
CA ARG A 166 2.98 -20.11 22.23
C ARG A 166 4.06 -19.12 21.84
N ARG A 167 5.34 -19.45 22.06
CA ARG A 167 6.49 -18.61 21.76
C ARG A 167 6.67 -18.40 20.26
N LEU A 168 6.49 -19.44 19.43
CA LEU A 168 6.56 -19.34 17.97
C LEU A 168 5.53 -18.35 17.41
N GLY A 169 4.36 -18.23 18.04
CA GLY A 169 3.29 -17.33 17.63
C GLY A 169 3.41 -15.88 18.12
N THR A 170 4.49 -15.49 18.82
CA THR A 170 4.64 -14.18 19.46
C THR A 170 4.28 -13.02 18.53
N PHE A 171 4.76 -13.03 17.29
CA PHE A 171 4.56 -11.96 16.32
C PHE A 171 3.35 -12.16 15.41
N THR A 172 2.66 -13.31 15.46
CA THR A 172 1.56 -13.64 14.54
C THR A 172 0.20 -13.71 15.22
N ASN A 173 0.14 -14.05 16.52
CA ASN A 173 -1.10 -14.36 17.22
C ASN A 173 -2.07 -13.17 17.28
N PHE A 174 -1.59 -11.94 17.28
CA PHE A 174 -2.47 -10.76 17.29
C PHE A 174 -3.16 -10.51 15.94
N CYS A 175 -2.59 -10.98 14.82
CA CYS A 175 -3.10 -10.65 13.47
C CYS A 175 -4.58 -11.00 13.32
N ASN A 176 -4.97 -12.23 13.67
CA ASN A 176 -6.39 -12.65 13.60
C ASN A 176 -7.25 -11.98 14.68
N LEU A 177 -6.72 -11.75 15.87
CA LEU A 177 -7.46 -11.11 16.95
C LEU A 177 -7.77 -9.63 16.65
N LEU A 178 -6.88 -8.97 15.94
CA LEU A 178 -7.01 -7.56 15.56
C LEU A 178 -7.58 -7.35 14.16
N ASP A 179 -7.97 -8.43 13.46
CA ASP A 179 -8.51 -8.38 12.10
C ASP A 179 -7.50 -7.73 11.13
N MET A 180 -6.31 -8.31 11.02
CA MET A 180 -5.24 -7.83 10.16
C MET A 180 -4.92 -8.85 9.07
N ALA A 181 -4.39 -8.39 7.95
CA ALA A 181 -3.84 -9.22 6.88
C ALA A 181 -2.31 -9.29 6.99
N ALA A 182 -1.71 -10.39 6.56
CA ALA A 182 -0.26 -10.54 6.57
C ALA A 182 0.24 -11.39 5.39
N VAL A 183 1.41 -11.03 4.86
CA VAL A 183 2.12 -11.79 3.82
C VAL A 183 3.54 -12.04 4.29
N ALA A 184 3.95 -13.32 4.34
CA ALA A 184 5.30 -13.72 4.71
C ALA A 184 6.19 -13.92 3.48
N VAL A 185 7.44 -13.51 3.60
CA VAL A 185 8.50 -13.70 2.59
C VAL A 185 9.80 -14.10 3.26
N PRO A 186 10.74 -14.74 2.54
CA PRO A 186 12.08 -15.00 3.07
C PRO A 186 12.76 -13.70 3.52
N GLY A 187 13.38 -13.75 4.70
CA GLY A 187 14.27 -12.70 5.21
C GLY A 187 15.73 -12.92 4.82
N ALA A 188 16.65 -12.18 5.44
CA ALA A 188 18.08 -12.41 5.27
C ALA A 188 18.47 -13.81 5.82
N PRO A 189 19.52 -14.45 5.27
CA PRO A 189 19.96 -15.75 5.72
C PRO A 189 20.41 -15.70 7.19
N THR A 190 20.18 -16.79 7.92
CA THR A 190 20.72 -16.96 9.27
C THR A 190 22.15 -17.51 9.21
N PRO A 191 22.98 -17.27 10.23
CA PRO A 191 24.36 -17.77 10.26
C PRO A 191 24.50 -19.31 10.22
N ASP A 192 23.43 -20.03 10.57
CA ASP A 192 23.34 -21.49 10.64
C ASP A 192 22.47 -22.09 9.51
N ASP A 193 22.18 -21.31 8.47
CA ASP A 193 21.32 -21.68 7.33
C ASP A 193 19.89 -22.14 7.74
N ALA A 194 19.45 -21.82 8.96
CA ALA A 194 18.08 -22.08 9.34
C ALA A 194 17.11 -21.18 8.54
N PRO A 195 15.94 -21.69 8.14
CA PRO A 195 14.98 -20.88 7.39
C PRO A 195 14.47 -19.72 8.27
N PHE A 196 14.59 -18.51 7.75
CA PHE A 196 14.08 -17.31 8.41
C PHE A 196 13.16 -16.55 7.45
N GLY A 197 12.04 -16.06 7.98
CA GLY A 197 11.07 -15.26 7.25
C GLY A 197 10.69 -13.99 7.99
N VAL A 198 10.33 -12.98 7.22
CA VAL A 198 9.66 -11.77 7.70
C VAL A 198 8.26 -11.71 7.13
N MET A 199 7.37 -10.98 7.79
CA MET A 199 6.02 -10.75 7.28
C MET A 199 5.69 -9.27 7.29
N VAL A 200 4.95 -8.85 6.28
CA VAL A 200 4.30 -7.54 6.20
C VAL A 200 2.88 -7.69 6.75
N VAL A 201 2.57 -6.95 7.80
CA VAL A 201 1.25 -6.92 8.44
C VAL A 201 0.58 -5.59 8.14
N VAL A 202 -0.67 -5.64 7.72
CA VAL A 202 -1.47 -4.48 7.31
C VAL A 202 -2.89 -4.60 7.89
N PRO A 203 -3.68 -3.52 7.94
CA PRO A 203 -5.10 -3.60 8.29
C PRO A 203 -5.89 -4.56 7.38
N ALA A 204 -7.06 -5.01 7.85
CA ALA A 204 -7.98 -5.79 7.03
C ALA A 204 -8.30 -5.07 5.70
N PHE A 205 -8.40 -5.84 4.63
CA PHE A 205 -8.66 -5.37 3.26
C PHE A 205 -7.51 -4.58 2.60
N GLU A 206 -6.36 -4.52 3.23
CA GLU A 206 -5.12 -3.97 2.66
C GLU A 206 -4.21 -5.07 2.07
N ASP A 207 -4.76 -6.25 1.77
CA ASP A 207 -3.99 -7.41 1.27
C ASP A 207 -3.16 -7.06 0.03
N GLN A 208 -3.67 -6.18 -0.86
CA GLN A 208 -2.93 -5.74 -2.03
C GLN A 208 -1.66 -4.97 -1.64
N ILE A 209 -1.74 -4.16 -0.58
CA ILE A 209 -0.59 -3.40 -0.06
C ILE A 209 0.45 -4.36 0.51
N ALA A 210 0.00 -5.35 1.30
CA ALA A 210 0.91 -6.36 1.85
C ALA A 210 1.63 -7.15 0.74
N ILE A 211 0.92 -7.52 -0.33
CA ILE A 211 1.48 -8.25 -1.47
C ILE A 211 2.45 -7.38 -2.27
N ASP A 212 2.13 -6.11 -2.51
CA ASP A 212 3.01 -5.18 -3.22
C ASP A 212 4.33 -4.99 -2.45
N LEU A 213 4.26 -4.79 -1.11
CA LEU A 213 5.44 -4.69 -0.25
C LEU A 213 6.24 -5.99 -0.20
N ALA A 214 5.57 -7.14 -0.09
CA ALA A 214 6.20 -8.46 -0.11
C ALA A 214 6.90 -8.73 -1.44
N ALA A 215 6.29 -8.34 -2.55
CA ALA A 215 6.88 -8.44 -3.88
C ALA A 215 8.12 -7.55 -4.03
N GLN A 216 8.08 -6.31 -3.52
CA GLN A 216 9.22 -5.39 -3.51
C GLN A 216 10.36 -5.92 -2.63
N LEU A 217 10.06 -6.47 -1.44
CA LEU A 217 11.04 -7.13 -0.58
C LEU A 217 11.72 -8.32 -1.26
N SER A 218 10.97 -9.09 -2.02
CA SER A 218 11.46 -10.29 -2.71
C SER A 218 12.07 -10.02 -4.10
N GLY A 219 11.91 -8.81 -4.65
CA GLY A 219 12.38 -8.46 -5.99
C GLY A 219 11.60 -9.14 -7.11
N VAL A 220 10.32 -9.47 -6.89
CA VAL A 220 9.43 -10.11 -7.87
C VAL A 220 8.30 -9.18 -8.29
N ALA A 221 7.64 -9.49 -9.41
CA ALA A 221 6.48 -8.73 -9.86
C ALA A 221 5.28 -8.95 -8.90
N SER A 222 4.58 -7.87 -8.55
CA SER A 222 3.38 -7.94 -7.73
C SER A 222 2.16 -8.31 -8.56
N PRO A 223 1.37 -9.34 -8.18
CA PRO A 223 0.10 -9.63 -8.82
C PRO A 223 -0.97 -8.62 -8.41
N SER A 224 -1.94 -8.37 -9.29
CA SER A 224 -3.17 -7.65 -8.92
C SER A 224 -4.17 -8.62 -8.31
N LEU A 225 -4.62 -8.33 -7.10
CA LEU A 225 -5.69 -9.10 -6.44
C LEU A 225 -7.07 -8.56 -6.77
N ILE A 226 -7.16 -7.27 -7.07
CA ILE A 226 -8.41 -6.54 -7.24
C ILE A 226 -8.38 -5.94 -8.64
N ASP A 227 -9.20 -6.50 -9.54
CA ASP A 227 -9.32 -6.02 -10.91
C ASP A 227 -10.46 -5.00 -11.06
N ASP A 228 -11.32 -4.86 -10.05
CA ASP A 228 -12.36 -3.85 -10.01
C ASP A 228 -11.76 -2.46 -9.77
N GLY A 229 -12.37 -1.45 -10.41
CA GLY A 229 -11.96 -0.05 -10.28
C GLY A 229 -12.16 0.72 -11.57
N PHE A 230 -11.95 2.02 -11.49
CA PHE A 230 -12.12 2.95 -12.59
C PHE A 230 -10.76 3.34 -13.19
N GLU A 231 -10.66 3.25 -14.49
CA GLU A 231 -9.48 3.70 -15.22
C GLU A 231 -9.49 5.23 -15.30
N VAL A 232 -8.35 5.85 -14.93
CA VAL A 232 -8.13 7.31 -14.95
C VAL A 232 -6.90 7.61 -15.77
N LEU A 233 -7.07 8.37 -16.86
CA LEU A 233 -5.98 8.82 -17.71
C LEU A 233 -5.38 10.11 -17.16
N ALA A 234 -4.11 10.10 -16.81
CA ALA A 234 -3.30 11.27 -16.49
C ALA A 234 -2.51 11.70 -17.74
N VAL A 235 -2.57 12.99 -18.09
CA VAL A 235 -1.83 13.56 -19.23
C VAL A 235 -0.95 14.75 -18.83
N GLY A 236 -0.82 15.04 -17.54
CA GLY A 236 -0.18 16.26 -17.06
C GLY A 236 0.59 16.12 -15.77
N ALA A 237 0.34 17.04 -14.83
CA ALA A 237 1.07 17.14 -13.55
C ALA A 237 0.94 15.89 -12.64
N HIS A 238 0.00 14.97 -12.94
CA HIS A 238 -0.19 13.69 -12.25
C HIS A 238 0.62 12.53 -12.85
N LEU A 239 1.35 12.74 -13.95
CA LEU A 239 2.28 11.74 -14.50
C LEU A 239 3.39 11.42 -13.50
N ARG A 240 3.95 10.21 -13.57
CA ARG A 240 5.07 9.78 -12.74
C ARG A 240 6.26 10.76 -12.81
N GLY A 241 6.78 11.15 -11.66
CA GLY A 241 7.88 12.11 -11.54
C GLY A 241 7.44 13.57 -11.60
N PHE A 242 6.14 13.89 -11.71
CA PHE A 242 5.61 15.24 -11.69
C PHE A 242 5.01 15.61 -10.32
N PRO A 243 4.87 16.92 -10.00
CA PRO A 243 4.68 17.40 -8.63
C PRO A 243 3.44 16.90 -7.90
N VAL A 244 2.36 16.57 -8.60
CA VAL A 244 1.10 16.13 -7.97
C VAL A 244 0.77 14.66 -8.23
N HIS A 245 1.74 13.86 -8.69
CA HIS A 245 1.59 12.41 -8.84
C HIS A 245 1.17 11.74 -7.53
N HIS A 246 1.68 12.21 -6.39
CA HIS A 246 1.31 11.73 -5.06
C HIS A 246 -0.20 11.74 -4.81
N GLN A 247 -0.96 12.65 -5.42
CA GLN A 247 -2.42 12.70 -5.24
C GLN A 247 -3.13 11.44 -5.77
N LEU A 248 -2.55 10.73 -6.74
CA LEU A 248 -3.02 9.42 -7.20
C LEU A 248 -2.52 8.31 -6.28
N THR A 249 -1.21 8.29 -5.99
CA THR A 249 -0.58 7.19 -5.24
C THR A 249 -1.00 7.17 -3.77
N ASP A 250 -1.21 8.33 -3.12
CA ASP A 250 -1.72 8.41 -1.74
C ASP A 250 -3.15 7.86 -1.60
N ARG A 251 -3.88 7.75 -2.73
CA ARG A 251 -5.20 7.12 -2.81
C ARG A 251 -5.15 5.67 -3.28
N GLY A 252 -3.97 5.09 -3.32
CA GLY A 252 -3.76 3.71 -3.74
C GLY A 252 -4.06 3.45 -5.22
N ALA A 253 -3.86 4.44 -6.09
CA ALA A 253 -4.01 4.27 -7.53
C ALA A 253 -2.95 3.30 -8.07
N ARG A 254 -3.36 2.26 -8.80
CA ARG A 254 -2.48 1.30 -9.45
C ARG A 254 -2.14 1.78 -10.85
N PHE A 255 -0.86 1.92 -11.15
CA PHE A 255 -0.39 2.19 -12.51
C PHE A 255 -0.72 0.99 -13.43
N SER A 256 -1.41 1.25 -14.54
CA SER A 256 -1.85 0.23 -15.50
C SER A 256 -1.05 0.24 -16.80
N GLY A 257 -0.34 1.33 -17.10
CA GLY A 257 0.51 1.41 -18.28
C GLY A 257 0.56 2.81 -18.91
N GLU A 258 1.44 2.96 -19.89
CA GLU A 258 1.50 4.13 -20.74
C GLU A 258 0.53 3.93 -21.91
N VAL A 259 -0.21 4.96 -22.28
CA VAL A 259 -1.24 4.94 -23.32
C VAL A 259 -1.19 6.22 -24.14
N THR A 260 -1.90 6.22 -25.25
CA THR A 260 -2.03 7.39 -26.13
C THR A 260 -3.50 7.59 -26.48
N THR A 261 -3.95 8.84 -26.57
CA THR A 261 -5.29 9.17 -27.05
C THR A 261 -5.42 8.96 -28.56
N THR A 262 -6.64 8.97 -29.10
CA THR A 262 -6.85 9.20 -30.55
C THR A 262 -6.28 10.55 -30.98
N ALA A 263 -6.20 10.79 -32.29
CA ALA A 263 -5.72 12.06 -32.85
C ALA A 263 -6.72 13.24 -32.74
N ASP A 264 -7.83 13.04 -32.04
CA ASP A 264 -8.88 14.03 -31.85
C ASP A 264 -8.68 14.96 -30.65
N TYR A 265 -7.45 15.05 -30.10
CA TYR A 265 -7.21 15.84 -28.90
C TYR A 265 -6.14 16.91 -29.08
N ARG A 266 -6.35 18.04 -28.43
CA ARG A 266 -5.34 19.08 -28.21
C ARG A 266 -4.90 19.13 -26.79
N LEU A 267 -3.63 19.44 -26.57
CA LEU A 267 -3.03 19.67 -25.25
C LEU A 267 -2.65 21.14 -25.13
N VAL A 268 -3.09 21.78 -24.04
CA VAL A 268 -2.92 23.23 -23.84
C VAL A 268 -2.25 23.48 -22.50
N ASP A 269 -1.18 24.29 -22.45
CA ASP A 269 -0.62 24.77 -21.17
C ASP A 269 -1.55 25.84 -20.58
N LEU A 270 -2.09 25.58 -19.39
CA LEU A 270 -3.07 26.44 -18.72
C LEU A 270 -2.42 27.54 -17.87
N HIS A 271 -1.09 27.61 -17.82
CA HIS A 271 -0.32 28.57 -17.04
C HIS A 271 -0.66 28.61 -15.53
N THR A 272 -1.10 27.48 -14.97
CA THR A 272 -1.45 27.34 -13.54
C THR A 272 -0.21 27.22 -12.65
N THR A 273 -0.41 27.34 -11.34
CA THR A 273 0.63 27.05 -10.33
C THR A 273 0.11 25.98 -9.36
N PRO A 274 0.70 24.76 -9.31
CA PRO A 274 1.75 24.26 -10.22
C PRO A 274 1.28 24.19 -11.67
N PRO A 275 2.21 24.18 -12.66
CA PRO A 275 1.86 24.11 -14.08
C PRO A 275 1.09 22.83 -14.42
N LYS A 276 -0.03 22.97 -15.13
CA LYS A 276 -0.90 21.86 -15.57
C LYS A 276 -1.34 22.05 -17.00
N PRO A 277 -1.40 20.99 -17.81
CA PRO A 277 -2.05 21.07 -19.11
C PRO A 277 -3.55 20.82 -18.99
N GLY A 278 -4.29 21.29 -19.94
CA GLY A 278 -5.68 20.93 -20.24
C GLY A 278 -5.74 20.05 -21.49
N LEU A 279 -6.48 18.95 -21.43
CA LEU A 279 -6.81 18.13 -22.59
C LEU A 279 -8.18 18.52 -23.11
N VAL A 280 -8.29 18.78 -24.41
CA VAL A 280 -9.54 19.19 -25.08
C VAL A 280 -9.76 18.33 -26.29
N ARG A 281 -10.99 17.79 -26.46
CA ARG A 281 -11.36 17.06 -27.68
C ARG A 281 -11.65 18.03 -28.80
N ARG A 282 -10.96 17.84 -29.96
CA ARG A 282 -11.13 18.57 -31.20
C ARG A 282 -11.15 17.58 -32.37
N ALA A 283 -12.31 17.04 -32.65
CA ALA A 283 -12.47 16.01 -33.68
C ALA A 283 -11.92 16.48 -35.04
N GLY A 284 -10.98 15.72 -35.58
CA GLY A 284 -10.32 16.01 -36.86
C GLY A 284 -9.32 17.17 -36.83
N ASP A 285 -9.03 17.76 -35.67
CA ASP A 285 -8.13 18.91 -35.49
C ASP A 285 -7.32 18.78 -34.19
N GLY A 286 -6.58 17.70 -34.06
CA GLY A 286 -5.75 17.39 -32.93
C GLY A 286 -4.60 16.46 -33.29
N ALA A 287 -3.97 15.88 -32.25
CA ALA A 287 -2.93 14.86 -32.38
C ALA A 287 -3.05 13.82 -31.24
N PRO A 288 -2.41 12.65 -31.39
CA PRO A 288 -2.31 11.69 -30.29
C PRO A 288 -1.52 12.29 -29.12
N ILE A 289 -2.07 12.20 -27.92
CA ILE A 289 -1.45 12.72 -26.68
C ILE A 289 -1.07 11.54 -25.78
N SER A 290 0.21 11.47 -25.40
CA SER A 290 0.74 10.47 -24.49
C SER A 290 0.26 10.74 -23.07
N GLY A 291 -0.10 9.67 -22.36
CA GLY A 291 -0.53 9.70 -20.97
C GLY A 291 -0.23 8.41 -20.24
N GLU A 292 -0.60 8.38 -18.96
CA GLU A 292 -0.46 7.23 -18.08
C GLU A 292 -1.83 6.83 -17.55
N LEU A 293 -2.15 5.55 -17.62
CA LEU A 293 -3.41 5.00 -17.14
C LEU A 293 -3.23 4.46 -15.72
N TYR A 294 -4.15 4.84 -14.86
CA TYR A 294 -4.22 4.39 -13.48
C TYR A 294 -5.57 3.76 -13.20
N ARG A 295 -5.62 2.80 -12.29
CA ARG A 295 -6.87 2.25 -11.77
C ARG A 295 -7.06 2.70 -10.33
N MET A 296 -8.27 3.17 -9.98
CA MET A 296 -8.64 3.67 -8.67
C MET A 296 -9.93 3.03 -8.20
N SER A 297 -10.08 2.84 -6.89
CA SER A 297 -11.37 2.47 -6.31
C SER A 297 -12.41 3.59 -6.46
N ALA A 298 -13.69 3.23 -6.34
CA ALA A 298 -14.79 4.20 -6.53
C ALA A 298 -14.70 5.39 -5.56
N ALA A 299 -14.43 5.11 -4.28
CA ALA A 299 -14.32 6.17 -3.27
C ALA A 299 -13.05 7.01 -3.46
N ALA A 300 -11.92 6.40 -3.84
CA ALA A 300 -10.69 7.12 -4.15
C ALA A 300 -10.90 8.09 -5.32
N LEU A 301 -11.56 7.63 -6.40
CA LEU A 301 -11.90 8.49 -7.54
C LEU A 301 -12.87 9.62 -7.14
N GLY A 302 -13.89 9.33 -6.31
CA GLY A 302 -14.83 10.33 -5.83
C GLY A 302 -14.16 11.43 -5.00
N THR A 303 -13.31 11.06 -4.05
CA THR A 303 -12.55 12.03 -3.24
C THR A 303 -11.52 12.79 -4.06
N PHE A 304 -10.91 12.15 -5.06
CA PHE A 304 -10.01 12.79 -5.99
C PHE A 304 -10.73 13.85 -6.84
N LEU A 305 -11.88 13.50 -7.43
CA LEU A 305 -12.71 14.42 -8.22
C LEU A 305 -13.17 15.63 -7.40
N ALA A 306 -13.64 15.41 -6.17
CA ALA A 306 -14.05 16.48 -5.27
C ALA A 306 -12.94 17.48 -4.91
N GLY A 307 -11.68 17.03 -4.96
CA GLY A 307 -10.48 17.84 -4.68
C GLY A 307 -9.89 18.54 -5.91
N LEU A 308 -10.43 18.34 -7.11
CA LEU A 308 -9.88 18.96 -8.30
C LEU A 308 -10.16 20.47 -8.33
N PRO A 309 -9.12 21.33 -8.41
CA PRO A 309 -9.31 22.76 -8.48
C PRO A 309 -9.73 23.18 -9.90
N THR A 310 -10.53 24.23 -10.01
CA THR A 310 -10.78 24.93 -11.28
C THR A 310 -9.41 25.34 -11.90
N PRO A 311 -9.24 25.21 -13.23
CA PRO A 311 -10.24 24.82 -14.25
C PRO A 311 -10.24 23.32 -14.61
N MET A 312 -9.66 22.47 -13.77
CA MET A 312 -9.52 21.03 -14.03
C MET A 312 -10.83 20.27 -13.83
N GLY A 313 -11.05 19.23 -14.62
CA GLY A 313 -12.16 18.31 -14.51
C GLY A 313 -11.76 16.91 -14.98
N LEU A 314 -12.69 15.96 -14.86
CA LEU A 314 -12.59 14.64 -15.46
C LEU A 314 -13.75 14.43 -16.43
N GLY A 315 -13.47 13.76 -17.54
CA GLY A 315 -14.46 13.44 -18.56
C GLY A 315 -14.06 12.22 -19.38
N PRO A 316 -14.91 11.76 -20.32
CA PRO A 316 -14.59 10.63 -21.18
C PRO A 316 -13.49 11.03 -22.18
N VAL A 317 -12.45 10.20 -22.27
CA VAL A 317 -11.33 10.34 -23.21
C VAL A 317 -11.19 9.05 -24.00
N GLU A 318 -11.06 9.14 -25.31
CA GLU A 318 -10.89 8.03 -26.23
C GLU A 318 -9.40 7.73 -26.42
N LEU A 319 -9.01 6.49 -26.15
CA LEU A 319 -7.65 5.98 -26.34
C LEU A 319 -7.45 5.48 -27.78
N SER A 320 -6.22 5.40 -28.22
CA SER A 320 -5.84 4.90 -29.54
C SER A 320 -6.26 3.45 -29.83
N ASP A 321 -6.53 2.68 -28.78
CA ASP A 321 -7.06 1.30 -28.87
C ASP A 321 -8.59 1.22 -28.93
N GLY A 322 -9.28 2.37 -29.00
CA GLY A 322 -10.73 2.48 -29.10
C GLY A 322 -11.48 2.43 -27.76
N ARG A 323 -10.81 2.24 -26.63
CA ARG A 323 -11.44 2.32 -25.30
C ARG A 323 -11.74 3.76 -24.91
N TRP A 324 -12.84 3.94 -24.19
CA TRP A 324 -13.17 5.19 -23.51
C TRP A 324 -12.89 5.05 -22.03
N VAL A 325 -12.09 5.96 -21.49
CA VAL A 325 -11.72 5.99 -20.08
C VAL A 325 -12.03 7.35 -19.47
N THR A 326 -12.09 7.43 -18.15
CA THR A 326 -12.14 8.72 -17.45
C THR A 326 -10.78 9.38 -17.55
N GLY A 327 -10.69 10.60 -18.04
CA GLY A 327 -9.41 11.32 -18.20
C GLY A 327 -9.48 12.77 -17.76
N PHE A 328 -8.33 13.35 -17.48
CA PHE A 328 -8.22 14.76 -17.18
C PHE A 328 -8.63 15.61 -18.38
N CYS A 329 -9.51 16.58 -18.12
CA CYS A 329 -9.90 17.64 -19.04
C CYS A 329 -9.84 19.00 -18.33
N CYS A 330 -10.20 20.07 -19.01
CA CYS A 330 -10.28 21.41 -18.45
C CYS A 330 -11.53 22.16 -18.95
N ALA A 331 -11.87 23.23 -18.26
CA ALA A 331 -12.91 24.15 -18.72
C ALA A 331 -12.53 24.76 -20.07
N HIS A 332 -13.52 25.00 -20.91
CA HIS A 332 -13.35 25.46 -22.32
C HIS A 332 -12.69 26.84 -22.39
N ASP A 333 -13.12 27.77 -21.58
CA ASP A 333 -12.58 29.13 -21.48
C ASP A 333 -11.10 29.14 -21.06
N ALA A 334 -10.71 28.25 -20.17
CA ALA A 334 -9.31 28.07 -19.76
C ALA A 334 -8.45 27.51 -20.90
N ALA A 335 -9.00 26.61 -21.70
CA ALA A 335 -8.31 26.08 -22.86
C ALA A 335 -8.11 27.14 -23.94
N GLU A 336 -9.10 28.03 -24.17
CA GLU A 336 -8.98 29.13 -25.14
C GLU A 336 -7.93 30.18 -24.72
N ALA A 337 -7.78 30.40 -23.42
CA ALA A 337 -6.78 31.32 -22.84
C ALA A 337 -5.36 30.73 -22.76
N GLY A 338 -5.21 29.43 -22.91
CA GLY A 338 -3.95 28.73 -22.77
C GLY A 338 -3.08 28.74 -24.02
N THR A 339 -1.89 28.18 -23.94
CA THR A 339 -0.97 28.00 -25.07
C THR A 339 -1.08 26.58 -25.62
N ASP A 340 -1.36 26.44 -26.92
CA ASP A 340 -1.39 25.13 -27.57
C ASP A 340 0.00 24.51 -27.61
N ILE A 341 0.12 23.31 -27.06
CA ILE A 341 1.35 22.53 -26.96
C ILE A 341 1.18 21.12 -27.56
N THR A 342 0.16 20.96 -28.40
CA THR A 342 -0.21 19.68 -29.03
C THR A 342 0.93 19.10 -29.89
N GLU A 343 1.74 19.92 -30.50
CA GLU A 343 2.91 19.49 -31.31
C GLU A 343 3.94 18.67 -30.55
N PHE A 344 4.02 18.83 -29.24
CA PHE A 344 4.92 18.04 -28.36
C PHE A 344 4.44 16.60 -28.09
N GLY A 345 3.19 16.26 -28.47
CA GLY A 345 2.61 14.93 -28.28
C GLY A 345 2.42 14.51 -26.82
N GLY A 346 2.69 15.39 -25.84
CA GLY A 346 2.50 15.10 -24.42
C GLY A 346 3.21 16.07 -23.48
N TRP A 347 2.71 16.14 -22.24
CA TRP A 347 3.22 17.06 -21.21
C TRP A 347 4.69 16.82 -20.85
N ARG A 348 5.12 15.55 -20.76
CA ARG A 348 6.50 15.20 -20.44
C ARG A 348 7.47 15.74 -21.49
N ALA A 349 7.18 15.56 -22.76
CA ALA A 349 8.01 16.06 -23.85
C ALA A 349 8.07 17.60 -23.84
N TYR A 350 6.92 18.27 -23.67
CA TYR A 350 6.87 19.73 -23.55
C TYR A 350 7.74 20.25 -22.40
N ARG A 351 7.64 19.65 -21.20
CA ARG A 351 8.37 20.11 -20.01
C ARG A 351 9.87 19.82 -20.04
N LEU A 352 10.31 18.86 -20.84
CA LEU A 352 11.72 18.51 -21.03
C LEU A 352 12.37 19.31 -22.17
N THR A 353 11.58 19.92 -23.04
CA THR A 353 12.10 20.77 -24.11
C THR A 353 12.65 22.06 -23.53
N PRO A 354 13.95 22.38 -23.70
CA PRO A 354 14.50 23.65 -23.24
C PRO A 354 13.73 24.80 -23.89
N GLY A 355 13.15 25.67 -23.08
CA GLY A 355 12.51 26.88 -23.61
C GLY A 355 13.47 27.66 -24.52
N PRO A 356 12.98 28.41 -25.49
CA PRO A 356 13.85 29.21 -26.37
C PRO A 356 14.75 30.07 -25.48
N VAL A 357 16.07 29.89 -25.63
CA VAL A 357 17.06 30.71 -24.95
C VAL A 357 16.82 32.16 -25.39
N CYS A 358 16.22 32.92 -24.52
CA CYS A 358 16.05 34.37 -24.78
C CYS A 358 17.45 34.99 -24.76
N LEU A 359 18.08 35.03 -25.94
CA LEU A 359 19.31 35.76 -26.14
C LEU A 359 19.00 37.22 -25.83
N ARG A 360 19.24 37.68 -24.63
CA ARG A 360 19.24 39.08 -24.27
C ARG A 360 20.22 39.75 -25.24
N ARG A 361 19.70 40.45 -26.24
CA ARG A 361 20.52 41.34 -27.06
C ARG A 361 21.18 42.34 -26.12
N SER A 362 22.50 42.23 -25.95
CA SER A 362 23.28 43.24 -25.28
C SER A 362 23.02 44.62 -25.92
N PRO A 363 22.78 45.66 -25.13
CA PRO A 363 22.61 47.00 -25.70
C PRO A 363 23.92 47.40 -26.41
N ARG A 364 23.82 47.69 -27.70
CA ARG A 364 24.94 48.26 -28.47
C ARG A 364 25.36 49.54 -27.80
N VAL A 365 26.59 49.56 -27.26
CA VAL A 365 27.27 50.75 -26.79
C VAL A 365 27.45 51.66 -28.01
N ARG A 366 26.72 52.79 -28.06
CA ARG A 366 26.93 53.86 -29.04
C ARG A 366 28.25 54.52 -28.65
N ARG A 367 29.29 54.37 -29.47
CA ARG A 367 30.50 55.17 -29.39
C ARG A 367 30.11 56.63 -29.60
N ALA A 368 30.27 57.46 -28.61
CA ALA A 368 30.21 58.92 -28.72
C ALA A 368 31.42 59.40 -29.55
N VAL A 369 31.18 59.98 -30.70
CA VAL A 369 32.17 60.69 -31.46
C VAL A 369 32.37 62.04 -30.79
N ARG A 370 33.59 62.29 -30.27
CA ARG A 370 34.00 63.59 -29.77
C ARG A 370 34.21 64.54 -30.97
N ALA A 371 33.51 65.64 -30.98
CA ALA A 371 33.78 66.76 -31.86
C ALA A 371 34.95 67.62 -31.25
N PRO A 372 35.82 68.19 -32.06
CA PRO A 372 36.87 69.13 -31.55
C PRO A 372 36.27 70.52 -31.26
N CYS A 373 36.64 71.07 -30.13
CA CYS A 373 36.39 72.44 -29.81
C CYS A 373 37.44 73.35 -30.50
N PRO A 374 37.04 74.58 -30.83
CA PRO A 374 37.97 75.60 -31.36
C PRO A 374 38.95 76.15 -30.36
#